data_ace5c10491aed06d4ed16d410dfb47bb
#
_entry.id   ace5c10491aed06d4ed16d410dfb47bb
#
_cell.length_a   1.000
_cell.length_b   1.000
_cell.length_c   1.000
_cell.angle_alpha   90.00
_cell.angle_beta   90.00
_cell.angle_gamma   90.00
#
_symmetry.space_group_name_H-M   'P 1'
#
loop_
_entity.id
_entity.type
_entity.pdbx_description
1 polymer ?
#
loop_
_entity_poly.entity_id
_entity_poly.type
_entity_poly.pdbx_seq_one_letter_code
_entity_poly.pdbx_strand_id
1 'polypeptide(L)'
;MQKRILCFVVIGLFSSSLLSQYTYEANQPLYDLHDNANNFQGELAYEVVDEGISPAIDLSFNFTFYGSTFSQARMATNGCLHFGNSGDYCSDYTPDPINGQHTYTLYPFWTDLIRDNNSRMKSWGDSSKMIFGWYRMREYNRNSDNSFEIILWNNNSFDFRYRELDIINHDVLIGEVGS
;
A
#
# COMPACT_ATOMS: atom_id res chain seq x y z
N MET A 1 -14.12 -8.96 21.14
CA MET A 1 -13.40 -7.73 21.48
C MET A 1 -13.25 -6.97 20.17
N GLN A 2 -13.87 -5.81 20.05
CA GLN A 2 -13.89 -5.03 18.81
C GLN A 2 -12.54 -4.31 18.67
N LYS A 3 -11.71 -4.73 17.72
CA LYS A 3 -10.44 -4.07 17.44
C LYS A 3 -10.71 -2.70 16.78
N ARG A 4 -10.06 -1.68 17.28
CA ARG A 4 -10.17 -0.33 16.74
C ARG A 4 -9.13 -0.16 15.63
N ILE A 5 -9.59 0.03 14.42
CA ILE A 5 -8.74 0.52 13.32
C ILE A 5 -8.53 2.01 13.59
N LEU A 6 -7.29 2.39 13.85
CA LEU A 6 -6.93 3.78 14.10
C LEU A 6 -6.38 4.37 12.80
N CYS A 7 -7.19 5.18 12.14
CA CYS A 7 -6.77 5.92 10.94
C CYS A 7 -6.21 7.28 11.40
N PHE A 8 -4.92 7.52 11.22
CA PHE A 8 -4.30 8.83 11.45
C PHE A 8 -4.04 9.52 10.11
N VAL A 9 -4.64 10.68 9.95
CA VAL A 9 -4.24 11.63 8.92
C VAL A 9 -3.25 12.61 9.56
N VAL A 10 -1.99 12.56 9.18
CA VAL A 10 -1.00 13.54 9.61
C VAL A 10 -1.07 14.74 8.67
N ILE A 11 -1.66 15.82 9.15
CA ILE A 11 -1.68 17.10 8.43
C ILE A 11 -0.38 17.82 8.73
N GLY A 12 0.56 17.80 7.81
CA GLY A 12 1.73 18.67 7.83
C GLY A 12 1.34 20.12 7.51
N LEU A 13 1.48 21.03 8.47
CA LEU A 13 1.26 22.47 8.27
C LEU A 13 2.43 23.07 7.48
N PHE A 14 2.29 23.24 6.18
CA PHE A 14 3.08 24.22 5.42
C PHE A 14 2.21 25.02 4.45
N SER A 15 2.50 26.30 4.45
CA SER A 15 1.83 27.44 3.83
C SER A 15 1.30 27.25 2.41
N SER A 16 0.07 27.70 2.22
CA SER A 16 -0.59 28.20 1.01
C SER A 16 -0.72 27.26 -0.20
N SER A 17 -1.97 26.92 -0.42
CA SER A 17 -2.62 26.42 -1.63
C SER A 17 -2.53 24.91 -1.90
N LEU A 18 -3.71 24.32 -1.85
CA LEU A 18 -4.11 22.95 -2.13
C LEU A 18 -3.97 22.03 -0.92
N LEU A 19 -4.90 22.16 0.02
CA LEU A 19 -5.27 21.07 0.91
C LEU A 19 -5.82 19.94 0.03
N SER A 20 -5.02 18.92 -0.20
CA SER A 20 -5.52 17.65 -0.69
C SER A 20 -6.47 17.12 0.39
N GLN A 21 -7.76 17.25 0.15
CA GLN A 21 -8.75 16.75 1.09
C GLN A 21 -9.01 15.29 0.78
N TYR A 22 -8.41 14.40 1.57
CA TYR A 22 -8.76 12.99 1.50
C TYR A 22 -10.14 12.79 2.12
N THR A 23 -11.03 12.15 1.37
CA THR A 23 -12.34 11.75 1.87
C THR A 23 -12.30 10.28 2.23
N TYR A 24 -12.69 9.98 3.46
CA TYR A 24 -12.91 8.61 3.92
C TYR A 24 -14.40 8.29 3.82
N GLU A 25 -14.74 7.27 3.04
CA GLU A 25 -16.10 6.74 2.96
C GLU A 25 -16.19 5.43 3.74
N ALA A 26 -16.79 5.49 4.93
CA ALA A 26 -17.01 4.31 5.75
C ALA A 26 -18.15 3.43 5.18
N ASN A 27 -18.07 2.12 5.44
CA ASN A 27 -19.11 1.13 5.10
C ASN A 27 -19.40 0.98 3.60
N GLN A 28 -18.41 1.25 2.75
CA GLN A 28 -18.51 0.86 1.35
C GLN A 28 -18.50 -0.68 1.24
N PRO A 29 -19.23 -1.25 0.26
CA PRO A 29 -19.12 -2.68 -0.01
C PRO A 29 -17.66 -3.05 -0.32
N LEU A 30 -17.26 -4.28 0.06
CA LEU A 30 -15.95 -4.80 -0.29
C LEU A 30 -15.74 -4.68 -1.80
N TYR A 31 -14.62 -4.09 -2.20
CA TYR A 31 -14.32 -3.91 -3.60
C TYR A 31 -14.00 -5.26 -4.26
N ASP A 32 -14.45 -5.42 -5.49
CA ASP A 32 -13.95 -6.46 -6.37
C ASP A 32 -12.54 -6.06 -6.82
N LEU A 33 -11.53 -6.68 -6.20
CA LEU A 33 -10.14 -6.41 -6.52
C LEU A 33 -9.78 -6.99 -7.90
N HIS A 34 -8.73 -6.44 -8.49
CA HIS A 34 -8.25 -6.87 -9.80
C HIS A 34 -7.51 -8.22 -9.77
N ASP A 35 -7.53 -8.94 -8.69
CA ASP A 35 -6.92 -10.27 -8.54
C ASP A 35 -7.79 -11.34 -9.17
N ASN A 36 -8.52 -11.28 -10.03
CA ASN A 36 -9.36 -12.34 -10.61
C ASN A 36 -9.09 -13.73 -9.97
N ALA A 37 -10.07 -14.37 -9.43
CA ALA A 37 -9.98 -15.53 -8.53
C ALA A 37 -9.10 -16.69 -9.07
N ASN A 38 -8.94 -16.80 -10.39
CA ASN A 38 -8.15 -17.87 -11.04
C ASN A 38 -6.86 -17.37 -11.70
N ASN A 39 -6.74 -16.08 -11.99
CA ASN A 39 -5.57 -15.48 -12.60
C ASN A 39 -5.34 -14.11 -11.99
N PHE A 40 -4.36 -13.99 -11.12
CA PHE A 40 -3.91 -12.69 -10.64
C PHE A 40 -3.51 -11.81 -11.83
N GLN A 41 -4.08 -10.61 -11.91
CA GLN A 41 -3.72 -9.65 -12.95
C GLN A 41 -2.26 -9.18 -12.79
N GLY A 42 -1.65 -8.74 -13.89
CA GLY A 42 -0.33 -8.13 -13.89
C GLY A 42 0.85 -9.07 -13.68
N GLU A 43 2.02 -8.47 -13.59
CA GLU A 43 3.29 -9.17 -13.39
C GLU A 43 3.58 -9.34 -11.91
N LEU A 44 4.26 -10.44 -11.57
CA LEU A 44 4.74 -10.64 -10.20
C LEU A 44 5.79 -9.58 -9.86
N ALA A 45 5.47 -8.71 -8.93
CA ALA A 45 6.36 -7.61 -8.57
C ALA A 45 7.58 -8.09 -7.77
N TYR A 46 7.41 -9.15 -6.96
CA TYR A 46 8.48 -9.69 -6.11
C TYR A 46 8.12 -11.08 -5.57
N GLU A 47 9.15 -11.91 -5.35
CA GLU A 47 8.96 -13.31 -4.91
C GLU A 47 9.46 -13.60 -3.49
N VAL A 48 9.95 -12.61 -2.76
CA VAL A 48 10.40 -12.84 -1.38
C VAL A 48 9.21 -13.17 -0.47
N VAL A 49 9.46 -14.11 0.40
CA VAL A 49 8.42 -14.66 1.28
C VAL A 49 8.12 -13.71 2.42
N ASP A 50 9.16 -13.06 2.98
CA ASP A 50 9.11 -12.24 4.19
C ASP A 50 10.13 -11.12 4.12
N GLU A 51 9.88 -9.98 4.79
CA GLU A 51 10.83 -8.88 4.95
C GLU A 51 11.47 -8.41 3.63
N GLY A 52 10.67 -8.23 2.59
CA GLY A 52 11.18 -7.92 1.26
C GLY A 52 10.64 -6.64 0.64
N ILE A 53 11.39 -6.13 -0.33
CA ILE A 53 11.01 -4.99 -1.17
C ILE A 53 11.25 -5.34 -2.64
N SER A 54 10.30 -4.98 -3.50
CA SER A 54 10.40 -5.24 -4.94
C SER A 54 11.57 -4.46 -5.57
N PRO A 55 12.06 -4.88 -6.74
CA PRO A 55 12.77 -3.97 -7.63
C PRO A 55 11.94 -2.71 -7.91
N ALA A 56 12.58 -1.66 -8.43
CA ALA A 56 11.86 -0.49 -8.88
C ALA A 56 10.91 -0.87 -10.04
N ILE A 57 9.67 -0.44 -9.92
CA ILE A 57 8.58 -0.67 -10.88
C ILE A 57 8.33 0.63 -11.60
N ASP A 58 8.48 0.66 -12.92
CA ASP A 58 8.21 1.84 -13.72
C ASP A 58 6.71 2.18 -13.69
N LEU A 59 6.40 3.43 -13.42
CA LEU A 59 5.05 3.95 -13.56
C LEU A 59 4.78 4.29 -15.04
N SER A 60 3.59 4.01 -15.52
CA SER A 60 3.19 4.32 -16.90
C SER A 60 3.00 5.82 -17.14
N PHE A 61 3.11 6.65 -16.09
CA PHE A 61 3.03 8.11 -16.10
C PHE A 61 3.82 8.69 -14.92
N ASN A 62 4.10 9.98 -14.97
CA ASN A 62 4.67 10.68 -13.84
C ASN A 62 3.59 10.90 -12.75
N PHE A 63 3.90 10.55 -11.52
CA PHE A 63 3.01 10.75 -10.38
C PHE A 63 3.60 11.79 -9.42
N THR A 64 2.85 12.84 -9.14
CA THR A 64 3.27 13.89 -8.21
C THR A 64 2.65 13.64 -6.83
N PHE A 65 3.53 13.53 -5.82
CA PHE A 65 3.14 13.28 -4.44
C PHE A 65 3.91 14.22 -3.51
N TYR A 66 3.23 14.99 -2.67
CA TYR A 66 3.81 16.03 -1.81
C TYR A 66 4.80 16.96 -2.54
N GLY A 67 4.43 17.39 -3.76
CA GLY A 67 5.24 18.31 -4.57
C GLY A 67 6.44 17.70 -5.28
N SER A 68 6.78 16.45 -5.05
CA SER A 68 7.82 15.71 -5.77
C SER A 68 7.19 14.80 -6.83
N THR A 69 7.89 14.64 -7.96
CA THR A 69 7.40 13.84 -9.10
C THR A 69 8.21 12.56 -9.24
N PHE A 70 7.52 11.45 -9.38
CA PHE A 70 8.09 10.12 -9.44
C PHE A 70 7.67 9.39 -10.72
N SER A 71 8.59 8.64 -11.30
CA SER A 71 8.36 7.73 -12.42
C SER A 71 8.48 6.26 -12.02
N GLN A 72 8.81 5.99 -10.77
CA GLN A 72 9.01 4.64 -10.23
C GLN A 72 8.43 4.52 -8.81
N ALA A 73 8.07 3.29 -8.44
CA ALA A 73 7.68 2.94 -7.09
C ALA A 73 8.17 1.52 -6.73
N ARG A 74 8.16 1.18 -5.43
CA ARG A 74 8.57 -0.15 -4.92
C ARG A 74 7.54 -0.65 -3.91
N MET A 75 7.17 -1.91 -4.02
CA MET A 75 6.25 -2.58 -3.11
C MET A 75 7.03 -3.29 -2.00
N ALA A 76 6.66 -3.10 -0.76
CA ALA A 76 7.18 -3.86 0.37
C ALA A 76 6.22 -4.98 0.77
N THR A 77 6.74 -6.11 1.25
CA THR A 77 5.94 -7.27 1.70
C THR A 77 4.94 -6.86 2.77
N ASN A 78 5.36 -6.00 3.69
CA ASN A 78 4.56 -5.53 4.81
C ASN A 78 3.53 -4.43 4.46
N GLY A 79 3.14 -4.35 3.17
CA GLY A 79 2.00 -3.53 2.76
C GLY A 79 2.29 -2.05 2.63
N CYS A 80 3.49 -1.67 2.17
CA CYS A 80 3.87 -0.30 1.87
C CYS A 80 4.19 -0.12 0.38
N LEU A 81 3.96 1.08 -0.14
CA LEU A 81 4.41 1.50 -1.47
C LEU A 81 5.29 2.74 -1.33
N HIS A 82 6.57 2.62 -1.67
CA HIS A 82 7.52 3.73 -1.67
C HIS A 82 7.64 4.32 -3.06
N PHE A 83 7.57 5.65 -3.17
CA PHE A 83 7.83 6.33 -4.44
C PHE A 83 9.32 6.52 -4.67
N GLY A 84 9.75 6.38 -5.93
CA GLY A 84 11.14 6.45 -6.33
C GLY A 84 11.86 5.11 -6.24
N ASN A 85 13.20 5.17 -6.11
CA ASN A 85 14.07 4.00 -6.07
C ASN A 85 14.66 3.76 -4.66
N SER A 86 14.07 4.31 -3.64
CA SER A 86 14.42 4.10 -2.24
C SER A 86 13.28 3.43 -1.50
N GLY A 87 13.47 3.14 -0.24
CA GLY A 87 12.52 2.50 0.63
C GLY A 87 13.07 1.22 1.23
N ASP A 88 12.37 0.68 2.18
CA ASP A 88 12.67 -0.58 2.84
C ASP A 88 11.46 -1.52 2.86
N TYR A 89 11.55 -2.62 3.56
CA TYR A 89 10.47 -3.60 3.64
C TYR A 89 9.39 -3.27 4.68
N CYS A 90 9.44 -2.08 5.30
CA CYS A 90 8.50 -1.68 6.35
C CYS A 90 8.49 -2.68 7.51
N SER A 91 9.66 -2.92 8.10
CA SER A 91 9.92 -4.00 9.06
C SER A 91 9.39 -3.78 10.46
N ASP A 92 8.75 -2.66 10.74
CA ASP A 92 8.35 -2.35 12.10
C ASP A 92 7.10 -3.15 12.49
N TYR A 93 7.22 -3.92 13.58
CA TYR A 93 6.11 -4.68 14.18
C TYR A 93 5.10 -3.78 14.90
N THR A 94 5.47 -2.53 15.12
CA THR A 94 4.61 -1.49 15.69
C THR A 94 4.63 -0.30 14.73
N PRO A 95 3.83 -0.33 13.66
CA PRO A 95 3.85 0.69 12.63
C PRO A 95 3.72 2.10 13.20
N ASP A 96 4.74 2.93 13.02
CA ASP A 96 4.76 4.32 13.47
C ASP A 96 5.39 5.24 12.40
N PRO A 97 4.58 5.87 11.55
CA PRO A 97 5.08 6.73 10.47
C PRO A 97 5.67 8.05 10.98
N ILE A 98 5.44 8.40 12.25
CA ILE A 98 5.88 9.67 12.83
C ILE A 98 7.38 9.67 13.11
N ASN A 99 8.00 8.50 13.19
CA ASN A 99 9.44 8.37 13.48
C ASN A 99 10.39 8.74 12.32
N GLY A 100 9.86 9.23 11.19
CA GLY A 100 10.67 9.71 10.07
C GLY A 100 11.48 8.62 9.35
N GLN A 101 11.11 7.35 9.50
CA GLN A 101 11.80 6.24 8.85
C GLN A 101 11.54 6.22 7.34
N HIS A 102 10.37 6.64 6.93
CA HIS A 102 9.97 6.62 5.53
C HIS A 102 9.67 8.02 5.02
N THR A 103 9.95 8.22 3.73
CA THR A 103 9.57 9.41 2.99
C THR A 103 8.83 8.99 1.73
N TYR A 104 7.88 9.82 1.28
CA TYR A 104 7.11 9.58 0.05
C TYR A 104 6.54 8.15 -0.03
N THR A 105 5.79 7.76 1.01
CA THR A 105 5.29 6.39 1.15
C THR A 105 3.79 6.38 1.37
N LEU A 106 3.11 5.45 0.70
CA LEU A 106 1.71 5.10 0.94
C LEU A 106 1.65 3.80 1.76
N TYR A 107 0.81 3.80 2.77
CA TYR A 107 0.53 2.66 3.64
C TYR A 107 -0.91 2.21 3.44
N PRO A 108 -1.21 1.40 2.42
CA PRO A 108 -2.57 0.87 2.29
C PRO A 108 -2.92 -0.04 3.45
N PHE A 109 -1.94 -0.81 3.95
CA PHE A 109 -2.16 -1.77 5.02
C PHE A 109 -0.83 -2.22 5.62
N TRP A 110 -0.10 -1.32 6.29
CA TRP A 110 1.18 -1.63 6.91
C TRP A 110 0.98 -2.45 8.18
N THR A 111 1.46 -3.67 8.15
CA THR A 111 1.50 -4.62 9.25
C THR A 111 2.50 -5.73 8.92
N ASP A 112 2.80 -6.60 9.87
CA ASP A 112 3.70 -7.74 9.68
C ASP A 112 3.04 -8.82 8.80
N LEU A 113 3.34 -8.78 7.50
CA LEU A 113 2.78 -9.68 6.49
C LEU A 113 3.83 -10.61 5.90
N ILE A 114 3.43 -11.84 5.69
CA ILE A 114 4.22 -12.87 5.04
C ILE A 114 3.50 -13.39 3.78
N ARG A 115 4.26 -13.66 2.74
CA ARG A 115 3.78 -14.34 1.53
C ARG A 115 3.94 -15.84 1.64
N ASP A 116 2.92 -16.60 1.27
CA ASP A 116 2.97 -18.03 1.05
C ASP A 116 2.77 -18.42 -0.42
N ASN A 117 2.61 -19.70 -0.71
CA ASN A 117 2.42 -20.18 -2.09
C ASN A 117 1.12 -19.67 -2.74
N ASN A 118 0.14 -19.24 -1.97
CA ASN A 118 -1.13 -18.70 -2.45
C ASN A 118 -1.13 -17.19 -2.54
N SER A 119 -0.17 -16.53 -1.89
CA SER A 119 -0.06 -15.07 -1.89
C SER A 119 0.60 -14.54 -3.16
N ARG A 120 0.22 -13.34 -3.58
CA ARG A 120 0.86 -12.66 -4.71
C ARG A 120 0.99 -11.16 -4.44
N MET A 121 2.11 -10.62 -4.88
CA MET A 121 2.30 -9.17 -5.04
C MET A 121 2.38 -8.87 -6.52
N LYS A 122 1.51 -8.02 -7.02
CA LYS A 122 1.35 -7.75 -8.45
C LYS A 122 1.30 -6.25 -8.73
N SER A 123 1.82 -5.87 -9.89
CA SER A 123 1.68 -4.52 -10.42
C SER A 123 1.33 -4.55 -11.91
N TRP A 124 0.47 -3.67 -12.35
CA TRP A 124 0.19 -3.42 -13.76
C TRP A 124 -0.56 -2.11 -13.93
N GLY A 125 -0.63 -1.65 -15.15
CA GLY A 125 -1.40 -0.45 -15.45
C GLY A 125 -1.27 -0.01 -16.89
N ASP A 126 -1.75 1.18 -17.13
CA ASP A 126 -1.72 1.85 -18.43
C ASP A 126 -1.47 3.35 -18.23
N SER A 127 -1.65 4.16 -19.28
CA SER A 127 -1.46 5.61 -19.20
C SER A 127 -2.47 6.34 -18.31
N SER A 128 -3.53 5.67 -17.85
CA SER A 128 -4.57 6.26 -16.99
C SER A 128 -4.39 5.92 -15.52
N LYS A 129 -3.88 4.73 -15.22
CA LYS A 129 -3.72 4.25 -13.84
C LYS A 129 -2.64 3.19 -13.72
N MET A 130 -2.05 3.09 -12.52
CA MET A 130 -1.24 1.96 -12.07
C MET A 130 -1.90 1.29 -10.87
N ILE A 131 -1.85 -0.03 -10.81
CA ILE A 131 -2.41 -0.83 -9.72
C ILE A 131 -1.28 -1.63 -9.08
N PHE A 132 -1.25 -1.60 -7.77
CA PHE A 132 -0.34 -2.37 -6.93
C PHE A 132 -1.16 -3.19 -5.97
N GLY A 133 -1.08 -4.51 -6.08
CA GLY A 133 -1.92 -5.42 -5.32
C GLY A 133 -1.12 -6.37 -4.43
N TRP A 134 -1.61 -6.53 -3.22
CA TRP A 134 -1.22 -7.58 -2.28
C TRP A 134 -2.42 -8.49 -2.12
N TYR A 135 -2.27 -9.74 -2.55
CA TYR A 135 -3.37 -10.68 -2.60
C TYR A 135 -3.08 -11.89 -1.74
N ARG A 136 -4.00 -12.23 -0.85
CA ARG A 136 -3.93 -13.38 0.05
C ARG A 136 -2.66 -13.37 0.90
N MET A 137 -2.22 -12.19 1.32
CA MET A 137 -1.10 -12.05 2.24
C MET A 137 -1.52 -12.55 3.62
N ARG A 138 -0.65 -13.29 4.27
CA ARG A 138 -0.90 -13.76 5.63
C ARG A 138 -0.30 -12.79 6.64
N GLU A 139 -0.95 -12.63 7.78
CA GLU A 139 -0.30 -12.09 8.95
C GLU A 139 0.79 -13.06 9.42
N TYR A 140 1.97 -12.54 9.80
CA TYR A 140 3.09 -13.37 10.23
C TYR A 140 2.69 -14.33 11.36
N ASN A 141 3.07 -15.59 11.23
CA ASN A 141 2.71 -16.68 12.15
C ASN A 141 1.21 -16.90 12.38
N ARG A 142 0.35 -16.46 11.46
CA ARG A 142 -1.10 -16.67 11.51
C ARG A 142 -1.62 -17.30 10.22
N ASN A 143 -2.75 -17.98 10.34
CA ASN A 143 -3.50 -18.45 9.18
C ASN A 143 -4.61 -17.45 8.89
N SER A 144 -4.25 -16.41 8.15
CA SER A 144 -5.13 -15.28 7.82
C SER A 144 -5.11 -15.02 6.30
N ASP A 145 -6.01 -14.21 5.82
CA ASP A 145 -6.06 -13.77 4.41
C ASP A 145 -6.29 -12.25 4.36
N ASN A 146 -5.35 -11.54 3.75
CA ASN A 146 -5.43 -10.10 3.59
C ASN A 146 -5.21 -9.75 2.12
N SER A 147 -6.21 -9.12 1.52
CA SER A 147 -6.19 -8.75 0.11
C SER A 147 -6.58 -7.29 -0.07
N PHE A 148 -5.67 -6.50 -0.62
CA PHE A 148 -5.83 -5.05 -0.79
C PHE A 148 -5.02 -4.53 -1.97
N GLU A 149 -5.36 -3.33 -2.43
CA GLU A 149 -4.75 -2.66 -3.57
C GLU A 149 -4.53 -1.18 -3.32
N ILE A 150 -3.52 -0.62 -3.99
CA ILE A 150 -3.42 0.80 -4.30
C ILE A 150 -3.72 0.98 -5.78
N ILE A 151 -4.54 1.97 -6.13
CA ILE A 151 -4.65 2.48 -7.49
C ILE A 151 -4.08 3.89 -7.50
N LEU A 152 -3.05 4.11 -8.30
CA LEU A 152 -2.56 5.45 -8.62
C LEU A 152 -3.20 5.90 -9.93
N TRP A 153 -3.75 7.10 -9.95
CA TRP A 153 -4.34 7.70 -11.14
C TRP A 153 -3.40 8.75 -11.76
N ASN A 154 -3.43 8.91 -13.05
CA ASN A 154 -2.58 9.88 -13.76
C ASN A 154 -2.90 11.36 -13.44
N ASN A 155 -3.97 11.62 -12.71
CA ASN A 155 -4.32 12.93 -12.17
C ASN A 155 -3.70 13.20 -10.78
N ASN A 156 -2.78 12.34 -10.33
CA ASN A 156 -2.11 12.39 -9.02
C ASN A 156 -3.03 12.09 -7.81
N SER A 157 -4.18 11.48 -8.02
CA SER A 157 -4.97 10.89 -6.94
C SER A 157 -4.63 9.41 -6.75
N PHE A 158 -4.99 8.86 -5.60
CA PHE A 158 -4.87 7.44 -5.33
C PHE A 158 -6.06 6.92 -4.53
N ASP A 159 -6.34 5.61 -4.67
CA ASP A 159 -7.33 4.90 -3.88
C ASP A 159 -6.67 3.73 -3.14
N PHE A 160 -7.08 3.50 -1.91
CA PHE A 160 -6.87 2.22 -1.22
C PHE A 160 -8.14 1.39 -1.33
N ARG A 161 -7.99 0.13 -1.74
CA ARG A 161 -9.12 -0.80 -1.87
C ARG A 161 -8.86 -2.06 -1.09
N TYR A 162 -9.89 -2.57 -0.44
CA TYR A 162 -9.81 -3.70 0.45
C TYR A 162 -10.89 -4.71 0.10
N ARG A 163 -10.55 -6.01 0.18
CA ARG A 163 -11.52 -7.08 0.07
C ARG A 163 -11.57 -7.91 1.35
N GLU A 164 -10.47 -8.46 1.78
CA GLU A 164 -10.35 -9.27 2.99
C GLU A 164 -9.26 -8.70 3.88
N LEU A 165 -9.58 -8.48 5.14
CA LEU A 165 -8.66 -7.98 6.14
C LEU A 165 -8.86 -8.80 7.42
N ASP A 166 -7.96 -9.77 7.63
CA ASP A 166 -8.02 -10.73 8.73
C ASP A 166 -6.74 -10.62 9.56
N ILE A 167 -6.62 -9.56 10.36
CA ILE A 167 -5.51 -9.36 11.30
C ILE A 167 -5.94 -9.76 12.71
N ILE A 168 -5.13 -10.62 13.31
CA ILE A 168 -5.42 -11.25 14.60
C ILE A 168 -4.62 -10.59 15.72
N ASN A 169 -3.33 -10.35 15.52
CA ASN A 169 -2.39 -9.96 16.56
C ASN A 169 -1.71 -8.62 16.35
N HIS A 170 -1.28 -8.32 15.13
CA HIS A 170 -0.45 -7.16 14.86
C HIS A 170 -1.29 -5.88 14.75
N ASP A 171 -0.67 -4.76 15.03
CA ASP A 171 -1.24 -3.47 14.75
C ASP A 171 -1.21 -3.20 13.24
N VAL A 172 -2.12 -2.36 12.76
CA VAL A 172 -2.23 -1.96 11.36
C VAL A 172 -2.20 -0.45 11.27
N LEU A 173 -1.39 0.06 10.35
CA LEU A 173 -1.40 1.46 9.97
C LEU A 173 -1.90 1.62 8.54
N ILE A 174 -2.82 2.56 8.35
CA ILE A 174 -3.29 3.00 7.04
C ILE A 174 -3.05 4.51 6.96
N GLY A 175 -2.36 4.96 5.92
CA GLY A 175 -2.05 6.38 5.78
C GLY A 175 -1.01 6.67 4.70
N GLU A 176 -0.31 7.79 4.88
CA GLU A 176 0.70 8.27 3.96
C GLU A 176 1.72 9.18 4.66
N VAL A 177 2.88 9.32 4.07
CA VAL A 177 3.90 10.27 4.49
C VAL A 177 4.56 10.94 3.28
N GLY A 178 4.79 12.24 3.37
CA GLY A 178 5.58 13.00 2.42
C GLY A 178 7.07 13.01 2.76
N SER A 179 7.72 14.16 2.65
CA SER A 179 9.12 14.39 3.02
C SER A 179 9.24 15.03 4.41
#